data_fe2c826488131397d78069af241daf70
#
_entry.id   fe2c826488131397d78069af241daf70
#
_cell.length_a   1.000
_cell.length_b   1.000
_cell.length_c   1.000
_cell.angle_alpha   90.00
_cell.angle_beta   90.00
_cell.angle_gamma   90.00
#
_symmetry.space_group_name_H-M   'P 1'
#
loop_
_entity.id
_entity.type
_entity.pdbx_description
1 polymer ?
#
loop_
_entity_poly.entity_id
_entity_poly.type
_entity_poly.pdbx_seq_one_letter_code
_entity_poly.pdbx_strand_id
1 'polypeptide(L)'
;MMMASSVHRLVLPCLLAVAMLTCTGSVEARRAHVLLASAAAPAAQRKPQTSAEDQFLTGHDQARAAVGVGQLRWSAKLGSEASRVVAQQKEKGCGFADLASSPYGANQLWTSYPVKPAEAVRSWVEEGKYFSYANNSCAAGHECGTYTQVVWRNTAEVGCAQGNCVGPGATLTLCLYNPPGNIQGQKPY
;
A
#
# COMPACT_ATOMS: atom_id res chain seq x y z
N MET A 1 -25.55 -49.27 -4.29
CA MET A 1 -24.78 -50.28 -3.58
C MET A 1 -24.23 -49.62 -2.34
N MET A 2 -24.86 -49.93 -1.20
CA MET A 2 -24.50 -49.45 0.15
C MET A 2 -23.27 -50.20 0.65
N MET A 3 -22.39 -49.51 1.38
CA MET A 3 -21.65 -50.14 2.49
C MET A 3 -21.30 -49.08 3.54
N ALA A 4 -21.89 -49.25 4.69
CA ALA A 4 -21.60 -48.59 5.97
C ALA A 4 -20.54 -49.41 6.73
N SER A 5 -19.72 -48.76 7.53
CA SER A 5 -18.92 -49.33 8.62
C SER A 5 -18.63 -48.24 9.64
N SER A 6 -19.23 -48.25 10.66
CA SER A 6 -19.23 -48.89 11.99
C SER A 6 -18.16 -48.28 12.92
N VAL A 7 -18.68 -47.60 13.93
CA VAL A 7 -18.01 -46.92 15.04
C VAL A 7 -17.68 -47.93 16.15
N HIS A 8 -16.46 -47.89 16.71
CA HIS A 8 -16.14 -48.54 17.98
C HIS A 8 -15.80 -47.52 19.05
N ARG A 9 -16.70 -47.37 20.01
CA ARG A 9 -16.47 -46.69 21.29
C ARG A 9 -15.77 -47.67 22.25
N LEU A 10 -14.65 -47.25 22.83
CA LEU A 10 -14.09 -47.91 24.04
C LEU A 10 -14.29 -46.95 25.22
N VAL A 11 -15.09 -47.42 26.17
CA VAL A 11 -15.30 -46.81 27.49
C VAL A 11 -14.49 -47.64 28.50
N LEU A 12 -13.62 -46.97 29.26
CA LEU A 12 -12.90 -47.58 30.38
C LEU A 12 -13.29 -46.88 31.69
N PRO A 13 -13.64 -47.58 32.76
CA PRO A 13 -14.13 -46.98 34.00
C PRO A 13 -12.96 -46.65 34.94
N CYS A 14 -13.03 -45.51 35.60
CA CYS A 14 -12.10 -45.05 36.62
C CYS A 14 -12.57 -45.53 38.02
N LEU A 15 -11.72 -46.27 38.71
CA LEU A 15 -11.93 -46.75 40.08
C LEU A 15 -11.56 -45.65 41.09
N LEU A 16 -12.46 -45.46 42.05
CA LEU A 16 -12.34 -44.61 43.24
C LEU A 16 -11.31 -45.19 44.25
N ALA A 17 -10.43 -44.32 44.74
CA ALA A 17 -9.72 -44.56 46.00
C ALA A 17 -9.87 -43.35 46.91
N VAL A 18 -10.64 -43.50 47.98
CA VAL A 18 -10.80 -42.54 49.07
C VAL A 18 -9.70 -42.81 50.10
N ALA A 19 -8.89 -41.80 50.38
CA ALA A 19 -8.00 -41.80 51.52
C ALA A 19 -8.32 -40.57 52.39
N MET A 20 -8.93 -40.79 53.52
CA MET A 20 -9.11 -39.81 54.60
C MET A 20 -7.80 -39.69 55.38
N LEU A 21 -7.22 -38.48 55.41
CA LEU A 21 -6.22 -38.12 56.44
C LEU A 21 -6.67 -36.81 57.10
N THR A 22 -7.11 -36.96 58.36
CA THR A 22 -7.35 -35.85 59.29
C THR A 22 -6.01 -35.33 59.82
N CYS A 23 -5.72 -34.06 59.62
CA CYS A 23 -4.65 -33.36 60.34
C CYS A 23 -5.16 -32.01 60.82
N THR A 24 -5.36 -31.93 62.13
CA THR A 24 -5.65 -30.70 62.89
C THR A 24 -4.37 -29.85 62.97
N GLY A 25 -4.42 -28.63 62.44
CA GLY A 25 -3.31 -27.70 62.51
C GLY A 25 -3.77 -26.24 62.40
N SER A 26 -3.57 -25.52 63.48
CA SER A 26 -3.68 -24.12 63.84
C SER A 26 -3.97 -23.11 62.74
N VAL A 27 -4.99 -22.30 62.98
CA VAL A 27 -5.31 -21.05 62.26
C VAL A 27 -4.27 -20.00 62.55
N GLU A 28 -3.39 -19.73 61.60
CA GLU A 28 -2.58 -18.52 61.57
C GLU A 28 -3.00 -17.69 60.34
N ALA A 29 -3.68 -16.60 60.66
CA ALA A 29 -4.17 -15.67 59.66
C ALA A 29 -2.98 -14.87 59.02
N ARG A 30 -2.38 -15.41 58.00
CA ARG A 30 -1.50 -14.64 57.13
C ARG A 30 -2.35 -13.94 56.04
N ARG A 31 -2.47 -12.60 56.20
CA ARG A 31 -2.97 -11.73 55.14
C ARG A 31 -2.07 -11.91 53.92
N ALA A 32 -2.47 -12.74 52.97
CA ALA A 32 -1.89 -12.77 51.65
C ALA A 32 -2.42 -11.54 50.87
N HIS A 33 -1.53 -10.54 50.72
CA HIS A 33 -1.76 -9.51 49.71
C HIS A 33 -1.67 -10.19 48.36
N VAL A 34 -2.83 -10.47 47.77
CA VAL A 34 -2.92 -10.87 46.37
C VAL A 34 -2.60 -9.63 45.54
N LEU A 35 -1.32 -9.51 45.14
CA LEU A 35 -0.95 -8.60 44.04
C LEU A 35 -1.58 -9.14 42.79
N LEU A 36 -2.71 -8.54 42.40
CA LEU A 36 -3.28 -8.71 41.05
C LEU A 36 -2.24 -8.13 40.08
N ALA A 37 -1.34 -8.97 39.61
CA ALA A 37 -0.53 -8.67 38.44
C ALA A 37 -1.50 -8.56 37.29
N SER A 38 -1.86 -7.32 36.93
CA SER A 38 -2.56 -7.01 35.68
C SER A 38 -1.64 -7.46 34.54
N ALA A 39 -1.91 -8.62 33.98
CA ALA A 39 -1.25 -9.04 32.73
C ALA A 39 -1.68 -8.08 31.65
N ALA A 40 -0.83 -7.07 31.40
CA ALA A 40 -0.97 -6.24 30.21
C ALA A 40 -0.88 -7.17 29.00
N ALA A 41 -1.96 -7.27 28.24
CA ALA A 41 -1.97 -7.98 26.96
C ALA A 41 -0.82 -7.45 26.09
N PRO A 42 -0.06 -8.32 25.40
CA PRO A 42 1.02 -7.87 24.54
C PRO A 42 0.42 -6.94 23.48
N ALA A 43 0.86 -5.68 23.48
CA ALA A 43 0.50 -4.72 22.43
C ALA A 43 0.90 -5.35 21.10
N ALA A 44 -0.09 -5.66 20.27
CA ALA A 44 0.14 -6.17 18.94
C ALA A 44 1.10 -5.19 18.25
N GLN A 45 2.30 -5.63 17.93
CA GLN A 45 3.32 -4.85 17.24
C GLN A 45 2.76 -4.53 15.85
N ARG A 46 2.18 -3.32 15.71
CA ARG A 46 1.76 -2.80 14.42
C ARG A 46 3.03 -2.69 13.57
N LYS A 47 3.12 -3.49 12.49
CA LYS A 47 4.18 -3.34 11.50
C LYS A 47 4.33 -1.84 11.18
N PRO A 48 5.55 -1.28 11.12
CA PRO A 48 5.74 0.11 10.71
C PRO A 48 5.02 0.32 9.38
N GLN A 49 4.02 1.18 9.37
CA GLN A 49 3.32 1.53 8.13
C GLN A 49 4.25 2.49 7.40
N THR A 50 4.78 2.07 6.25
CA THR A 50 5.56 2.93 5.37
C THR A 50 4.74 4.18 5.02
N SER A 51 5.38 5.35 5.02
CA SER A 51 4.71 6.61 4.67
C SER A 51 4.13 6.56 3.25
N ALA A 52 3.21 7.46 2.92
CA ALA A 52 2.71 7.58 1.55
C ALA A 52 3.85 7.92 0.57
N GLU A 53 4.78 8.79 0.99
CA GLU A 53 5.97 9.15 0.22
C GLU A 53 6.85 7.94 -0.09
N ASP A 54 7.13 7.10 0.94
CA ASP A 54 7.92 5.87 0.75
C ASP A 54 7.23 4.89 -0.21
N GLN A 55 5.90 4.80 -0.15
CA GLN A 55 5.14 3.92 -1.04
C GLN A 55 5.19 4.43 -2.49
N PHE A 56 5.09 5.73 -2.72
CA PHE A 56 5.25 6.31 -4.05
C PHE A 56 6.67 6.06 -4.56
N LEU A 57 7.71 6.42 -3.80
CA LEU A 57 9.11 6.23 -4.20
C LEU A 57 9.41 4.77 -4.50
N THR A 58 9.02 3.85 -3.61
CA THR A 58 9.28 2.42 -3.80
C THR A 58 8.70 1.90 -5.11
N GLY A 59 7.46 2.28 -5.45
CA GLY A 59 6.83 1.87 -6.70
C GLY A 59 7.57 2.37 -7.94
N HIS A 60 8.00 3.64 -7.93
CA HIS A 60 8.79 4.23 -9.01
C HIS A 60 10.15 3.55 -9.13
N ASP A 61 10.88 3.38 -8.02
CA ASP A 61 12.23 2.85 -8.01
C ASP A 61 12.28 1.40 -8.50
N GLN A 62 11.27 0.60 -8.16
CA GLN A 62 11.15 -0.77 -8.69
C GLN A 62 11.00 -0.79 -10.20
N ALA A 63 10.14 0.06 -10.78
CA ALA A 63 9.95 0.14 -12.21
C ALA A 63 11.19 0.66 -12.93
N ARG A 64 11.86 1.66 -12.36
CA ARG A 64 13.08 2.28 -12.90
C ARG A 64 14.27 1.32 -12.85
N ALA A 65 14.42 0.57 -11.77
CA ALA A 65 15.45 -0.48 -11.65
C ALA A 65 15.28 -1.58 -12.70
N ALA A 66 14.04 -1.96 -13.03
CA ALA A 66 13.75 -2.97 -14.04
C ALA A 66 14.26 -2.60 -15.45
N VAL A 67 14.44 -1.30 -15.72
CA VAL A 67 14.97 -0.79 -17.00
C VAL A 67 16.35 -0.14 -16.88
N GLY A 68 17.03 -0.30 -15.74
CA GLY A 68 18.39 0.19 -15.52
C GLY A 68 18.49 1.71 -15.38
N VAL A 69 17.45 2.38 -14.87
CA VAL A 69 17.39 3.83 -14.64
C VAL A 69 17.53 4.13 -13.15
N GLY A 70 18.20 5.23 -12.80
CA GLY A 70 18.45 5.65 -11.42
C GLY A 70 17.16 6.00 -10.67
N GLN A 71 17.22 5.89 -9.33
CA GLN A 71 16.11 6.19 -8.42
C GLN A 71 15.70 7.66 -8.45
N LEU A 72 14.46 7.93 -8.07
CA LEU A 72 13.95 9.29 -7.88
C LEU A 72 14.19 9.77 -6.44
N ARG A 73 14.29 11.08 -6.28
CA ARG A 73 14.26 11.74 -4.97
C ARG A 73 12.88 12.33 -4.73
N TRP A 74 12.42 12.24 -3.49
CA TRP A 74 11.20 12.94 -3.10
C TRP A 74 11.43 14.45 -3.08
N SER A 75 10.50 15.18 -3.67
CA SER A 75 10.48 16.64 -3.64
C SER A 75 9.27 17.14 -2.88
N ALA A 76 9.48 17.68 -1.67
CA ALA A 76 8.42 18.27 -0.87
C ALA A 76 7.71 19.43 -1.59
N LYS A 77 8.47 20.17 -2.45
CA LYS A 77 7.90 21.23 -3.28
C LYS A 77 6.89 20.67 -4.29
N LEU A 78 7.25 19.61 -5.01
CA LEU A 78 6.34 18.95 -5.97
C LEU A 78 5.16 18.30 -5.24
N GLY A 79 5.38 17.68 -4.07
CA GLY A 79 4.32 17.12 -3.24
C GLY A 79 3.32 18.18 -2.79
N SER A 80 3.79 19.35 -2.36
CA SER A 80 2.92 20.46 -1.98
C SER A 80 2.13 21.01 -3.18
N GLU A 81 2.76 21.12 -4.34
CA GLU A 81 2.09 21.56 -5.57
C GLU A 81 1.03 20.53 -6.02
N ALA A 82 1.36 19.23 -6.01
CA ALA A 82 0.41 18.17 -6.29
C ALA A 82 -0.79 18.21 -5.32
N SER A 83 -0.54 18.43 -4.02
CA SER A 83 -1.60 18.56 -3.01
C SER A 83 -2.53 19.73 -3.30
N ARG A 84 -1.97 20.89 -3.71
CA ARG A 84 -2.76 22.07 -4.07
C ARG A 84 -3.67 21.77 -5.27
N VAL A 85 -3.14 21.14 -6.31
CA VAL A 85 -3.89 20.77 -7.52
C VAL A 85 -4.99 19.77 -7.17
N VAL A 86 -4.68 18.72 -6.41
CA VAL A 86 -5.67 17.72 -5.98
C VAL A 86 -6.79 18.36 -5.16
N ALA A 87 -6.46 19.27 -4.24
CA ALA A 87 -7.47 20.00 -3.46
C ALA A 87 -8.43 20.80 -4.36
N GLN A 88 -7.88 21.51 -5.36
CA GLN A 88 -8.70 22.28 -6.32
C GLN A 88 -9.60 21.37 -7.17
N GLN A 89 -9.10 20.22 -7.60
CA GLN A 89 -9.90 19.27 -8.38
C GLN A 89 -11.03 18.64 -7.57
N LYS A 90 -10.80 18.39 -6.28
CA LYS A 90 -11.87 17.92 -5.36
C LYS A 90 -13.06 18.88 -5.32
N GLU A 91 -12.81 20.18 -5.31
CA GLU A 91 -13.86 21.21 -5.33
C GLU A 91 -14.61 21.27 -6.67
N LYS A 92 -13.96 20.87 -7.76
CA LYS A 92 -14.48 20.90 -9.14
C LYS A 92 -15.07 19.55 -9.62
N GLY A 93 -15.38 18.63 -8.70
CA GLY A 93 -15.98 17.35 -9.06
C GLY A 93 -14.95 16.22 -9.27
N CYS A 94 -13.68 16.44 -8.90
CA CYS A 94 -12.64 15.42 -8.86
C CYS A 94 -12.22 14.83 -10.21
N GLY A 95 -12.32 15.61 -11.28
CA GLY A 95 -11.77 15.27 -12.59
C GLY A 95 -10.26 15.47 -12.66
N PHE A 96 -9.65 15.03 -13.77
CA PHE A 96 -8.25 15.32 -14.04
C PHE A 96 -8.01 16.83 -14.19
N ALA A 97 -6.86 17.27 -13.67
CA ALA A 97 -6.41 18.65 -13.86
C ALA A 97 -5.86 18.81 -15.29
N ASP A 98 -6.12 19.98 -15.89
CA ASP A 98 -5.38 20.40 -17.06
C ASP A 98 -3.98 20.91 -16.61
N LEU A 99 -2.95 20.19 -17.02
CA LEU A 99 -1.56 20.45 -16.69
C LEU A 99 -0.70 20.74 -17.94
N ALA A 100 -1.33 21.05 -19.06
CA ALA A 100 -0.60 21.32 -20.33
C ALA A 100 0.38 22.49 -20.22
N SER A 101 0.11 23.48 -19.38
CA SER A 101 1.00 24.61 -19.10
C SER A 101 1.95 24.39 -17.90
N SER A 102 1.93 23.22 -17.28
CA SER A 102 2.81 22.90 -16.15
C SER A 102 4.27 22.81 -16.61
N PRO A 103 5.23 23.36 -15.85
CA PRO A 103 6.65 23.14 -16.12
C PRO A 103 7.12 21.74 -15.72
N TYR A 104 6.24 20.92 -15.13
CA TYR A 104 6.51 19.57 -14.62
C TYR A 104 5.83 18.52 -15.50
N GLY A 105 6.42 17.35 -15.58
CA GLY A 105 5.72 16.15 -16.02
C GLY A 105 4.63 15.76 -15.01
N ALA A 106 3.62 15.02 -15.46
CA ALA A 106 2.52 14.63 -14.58
C ALA A 106 1.94 13.28 -14.94
N ASN A 107 1.62 12.48 -13.92
CA ASN A 107 0.74 11.32 -14.02
C ASN A 107 -0.46 11.52 -13.11
N GLN A 108 -1.65 11.23 -13.62
CA GLN A 108 -2.88 11.30 -12.86
C GLN A 108 -3.59 9.95 -12.90
N LEU A 109 -4.25 9.60 -11.79
CA LEU A 109 -5.10 8.42 -11.69
C LEU A 109 -6.37 8.78 -10.94
N TRP A 110 -7.52 8.46 -11.51
CA TRP A 110 -8.79 8.47 -10.81
C TRP A 110 -9.29 7.04 -10.63
N THR A 111 -9.76 6.72 -9.43
CA THR A 111 -10.39 5.43 -9.13
C THR A 111 -11.72 5.64 -8.41
N SER A 112 -12.68 4.77 -8.63
CA SER A 112 -13.97 4.76 -7.91
C SER A 112 -13.89 4.14 -6.51
N TYR A 113 -12.69 3.74 -6.07
CA TYR A 113 -12.41 3.10 -4.79
C TYR A 113 -11.11 3.67 -4.19
N PRO A 114 -10.91 3.50 -2.86
CA PRO A 114 -9.66 3.91 -2.22
C PRO A 114 -8.48 3.11 -2.79
N VAL A 115 -7.46 3.81 -3.28
CA VAL A 115 -6.24 3.22 -3.81
C VAL A 115 -5.04 3.62 -2.96
N LYS A 116 -4.11 2.70 -2.72
CA LYS A 116 -2.85 2.99 -2.03
C LYS A 116 -1.85 3.64 -2.99
N PRO A 117 -0.89 4.46 -2.47
CA PRO A 117 0.14 5.09 -3.31
C PRO A 117 0.89 4.10 -4.21
N ALA A 118 1.34 2.98 -3.65
CA ALA A 118 2.04 1.94 -4.42
C ALA A 118 1.16 1.30 -5.51
N GLU A 119 -0.15 1.19 -5.29
CA GLU A 119 -1.10 0.66 -6.28
C GLU A 119 -1.34 1.65 -7.42
N ALA A 120 -1.38 2.95 -7.11
CA ALA A 120 -1.47 3.98 -8.13
C ALA A 120 -0.25 3.95 -9.07
N VAL A 121 0.95 3.87 -8.52
CA VAL A 121 2.18 3.75 -9.35
C VAL A 121 2.14 2.47 -10.17
N ARG A 122 1.73 1.36 -9.59
CA ARG A 122 1.64 0.08 -10.31
C ARG A 122 0.70 0.18 -11.51
N SER A 123 -0.44 0.87 -11.41
CA SER A 123 -1.36 1.03 -12.53
C SER A 123 -0.72 1.78 -13.70
N TRP A 124 0.13 2.78 -13.43
CA TRP A 124 0.90 3.47 -14.48
C TRP A 124 1.98 2.59 -15.09
N VAL A 125 2.64 1.76 -14.27
CA VAL A 125 3.69 0.83 -14.71
C VAL A 125 3.12 -0.29 -15.60
N GLU A 126 1.87 -0.69 -15.41
CA GLU A 126 1.21 -1.72 -16.23
C GLU A 126 1.07 -1.34 -17.70
N GLU A 127 1.06 -0.05 -18.04
CA GLU A 127 1.09 0.39 -19.45
C GLU A 127 2.36 -0.07 -20.18
N GLY A 128 3.44 -0.33 -19.43
CA GLY A 128 4.73 -0.80 -19.96
C GLY A 128 4.62 -2.09 -20.81
N LYS A 129 3.62 -2.94 -20.56
CA LYS A 129 3.38 -4.13 -21.37
C LYS A 129 2.98 -3.84 -22.83
N TYR A 130 2.55 -2.60 -23.09
CA TYR A 130 2.17 -2.13 -24.41
C TYR A 130 3.26 -1.27 -25.07
N PHE A 131 4.34 -0.95 -24.34
CA PHE A 131 5.41 -0.10 -24.84
C PHE A 131 6.50 -0.92 -25.54
N SER A 132 6.81 -0.55 -26.78
CA SER A 132 7.95 -1.09 -27.54
C SER A 132 9.12 -0.12 -27.47
N TYR A 133 10.14 -0.46 -26.68
CA TYR A 133 11.36 0.35 -26.59
C TYR A 133 12.10 0.43 -27.94
N ALA A 134 12.15 -0.66 -28.69
CA ALA A 134 12.85 -0.69 -29.99
C ALA A 134 12.34 0.42 -30.91
N ASN A 135 11.02 0.54 -31.03
CA ASN A 135 10.34 1.48 -31.91
C ASN A 135 9.98 2.81 -31.24
N ASN A 136 10.21 2.93 -29.92
CA ASN A 136 9.73 4.05 -29.10
C ASN A 136 8.24 4.35 -29.33
N SER A 137 7.41 3.33 -29.27
CA SER A 137 5.98 3.42 -29.61
C SER A 137 5.12 2.60 -28.66
N CYS A 138 3.87 2.99 -28.54
CA CYS A 138 2.84 2.25 -27.83
C CYS A 138 2.05 1.38 -28.82
N ALA A 139 1.58 0.23 -28.38
CA ALA A 139 0.72 -0.63 -29.17
C ALA A 139 -0.59 0.09 -29.56
N ALA A 140 -1.11 -0.19 -30.75
CA ALA A 140 -2.32 0.45 -31.25
C ALA A 140 -3.51 0.27 -30.28
N GLY A 141 -4.23 1.36 -30.03
CA GLY A 141 -5.36 1.38 -29.09
C GLY A 141 -4.97 1.41 -27.60
N HIS A 142 -3.69 1.56 -27.28
CA HIS A 142 -3.20 1.69 -25.90
C HIS A 142 -2.47 3.02 -25.69
N GLU A 143 -2.34 3.40 -24.44
CA GLU A 143 -1.51 4.52 -24.00
C GLU A 143 -0.33 3.99 -23.19
N CYS A 144 0.80 4.69 -23.23
CA CYS A 144 2.02 4.33 -22.54
C CYS A 144 2.66 5.55 -21.83
N GLY A 145 1.98 6.69 -21.88
CA GLY A 145 2.53 7.95 -21.41
C GLY A 145 2.81 7.98 -19.92
N THR A 146 1.98 7.31 -19.11
CA THR A 146 2.21 7.26 -17.67
C THR A 146 3.37 6.33 -17.32
N TYR A 147 3.51 5.20 -18.01
CA TYR A 147 4.67 4.32 -17.86
C TYR A 147 5.97 5.02 -18.25
N THR A 148 6.00 5.62 -19.45
CA THR A 148 7.24 6.27 -19.96
C THR A 148 7.68 7.43 -19.08
N GLN A 149 6.74 8.18 -18.47
CA GLN A 149 7.06 9.19 -17.46
C GLN A 149 7.67 8.56 -16.19
N VAL A 150 7.13 7.46 -15.66
CA VAL A 150 7.69 6.78 -14.48
C VAL A 150 9.14 6.39 -14.71
N VAL A 151 9.46 5.83 -15.88
CA VAL A 151 10.80 5.32 -16.19
C VAL A 151 11.67 6.31 -16.95
N TRP A 152 11.27 7.59 -17.01
CA TRP A 152 12.02 8.61 -17.74
C TRP A 152 13.39 8.85 -17.12
N ARG A 153 14.46 8.54 -17.87
CA ARG A 153 15.84 8.57 -17.37
C ARG A 153 16.24 9.91 -16.75
N ASN A 154 15.91 11.01 -17.42
CA ASN A 154 16.33 12.35 -17.03
C ASN A 154 15.48 12.95 -15.90
N THR A 155 14.35 12.35 -15.54
CA THR A 155 13.60 12.77 -14.36
C THR A 155 14.36 12.38 -13.10
N ALA A 156 14.56 13.35 -12.21
CA ALA A 156 15.33 13.21 -10.98
C ALA A 156 14.49 13.31 -9.70
N GLU A 157 13.34 13.97 -9.78
CA GLU A 157 12.51 14.26 -8.62
C GLU A 157 11.03 13.93 -8.90
N VAL A 158 10.34 13.49 -7.86
CA VAL A 158 8.90 13.26 -7.86
C VAL A 158 8.29 13.79 -6.58
N GLY A 159 7.07 14.28 -6.67
CA GLY A 159 6.23 14.60 -5.51
C GLY A 159 4.78 14.32 -5.86
N CYS A 160 4.08 13.62 -4.98
CA CYS A 160 2.74 13.12 -5.23
C CYS A 160 1.76 13.52 -4.14
N ALA A 161 0.48 13.55 -4.49
CA ALA A 161 -0.62 13.69 -3.54
C ALA A 161 -1.80 12.82 -3.95
N GLN A 162 -2.58 12.43 -2.95
CA GLN A 162 -3.86 11.76 -3.11
C GLN A 162 -4.95 12.52 -2.38
N GLY A 163 -6.15 12.53 -2.93
CA GLY A 163 -7.32 13.11 -2.30
C GLY A 163 -8.55 12.24 -2.50
N ASN A 164 -9.32 12.05 -1.43
CA ASN A 164 -10.62 11.40 -1.52
C ASN A 164 -11.61 12.37 -2.14
N CYS A 165 -12.30 11.93 -3.18
CA CYS A 165 -13.35 12.67 -3.85
C CYS A 165 -14.65 12.66 -3.06
N VAL A 166 -15.59 13.54 -3.39
CA VAL A 166 -16.94 13.49 -2.85
C VAL A 166 -17.65 12.28 -3.45
N GLY A 167 -18.10 11.37 -2.58
CA GLY A 167 -18.72 10.10 -2.98
C GLY A 167 -18.03 8.89 -2.31
N PRO A 168 -18.61 7.69 -2.36
CA PRO A 168 -18.09 6.55 -1.63
C PRO A 168 -16.77 6.05 -2.23
N GLY A 169 -15.68 6.48 -1.62
CA GLY A 169 -14.36 5.87 -1.80
C GLY A 169 -13.55 6.30 -3.02
N ALA A 170 -14.04 7.17 -3.89
CA ALA A 170 -13.27 7.60 -5.06
C ALA A 170 -12.01 8.38 -4.66
N THR A 171 -10.92 8.14 -5.37
CA THR A 171 -9.60 8.75 -5.10
C THR A 171 -9.02 9.37 -6.37
N LEU A 172 -8.53 10.60 -6.26
CA LEU A 172 -7.68 11.23 -7.26
C LEU A 172 -6.23 11.22 -6.78
N THR A 173 -5.33 10.70 -7.60
CA THR A 173 -3.88 10.70 -7.37
C THR A 173 -3.20 11.53 -8.43
N LEU A 174 -2.26 12.37 -8.03
CA LEU A 174 -1.39 13.15 -8.92
C LEU A 174 0.05 13.02 -8.47
N CYS A 175 0.95 12.68 -9.40
CA CYS A 175 2.39 12.83 -9.24
C CYS A 175 2.92 13.87 -10.24
N LEU A 176 3.79 14.74 -9.76
CA LEU A 176 4.53 15.71 -10.55
C LEU A 176 6.01 15.30 -10.63
N TYR A 177 6.64 15.51 -11.78
CA TYR A 177 8.00 15.04 -12.08
C TYR A 177 8.89 16.19 -12.57
N ASN A 178 10.13 16.22 -12.11
CA ASN A 178 11.10 17.24 -12.48
C ASN A 178 12.49 16.63 -12.74
N PRO A 179 13.13 16.91 -13.88
CA PRO A 179 12.56 17.47 -15.10
C PRO A 179 11.39 16.65 -15.68
N PRO A 180 10.52 17.25 -16.51
CA PRO A 180 9.45 16.51 -17.17
C PRO A 180 10.01 15.45 -18.10
N GLY A 181 9.28 14.34 -18.20
CA GLY A 181 9.53 13.30 -19.20
C GLY A 181 8.68 13.47 -20.46
N ASN A 182 8.60 12.40 -21.21
CA ASN A 182 7.78 12.31 -22.42
C ASN A 182 8.11 13.39 -23.48
N ILE A 183 9.39 13.73 -23.57
CA ILE A 183 9.88 14.68 -24.57
C ILE A 183 9.75 14.04 -25.95
N GLN A 184 9.02 14.71 -26.84
CA GLN A 184 8.76 14.20 -28.20
C GLN A 184 10.07 13.82 -28.91
N GLY A 185 10.08 12.63 -29.51
CA GLY A 185 11.22 12.10 -30.24
C GLY A 185 12.33 11.49 -29.40
N GLN A 186 12.23 11.56 -28.06
CA GLN A 186 13.20 10.93 -27.16
C GLN A 186 12.69 9.62 -26.62
N LYS A 187 13.63 8.70 -26.33
CA LYS A 187 13.32 7.44 -25.62
C LYS A 187 13.34 7.68 -24.11
N PRO A 188 12.51 6.95 -23.34
CA PRO A 188 12.44 7.14 -21.89
C PRO A 188 13.73 6.69 -21.18
N TYR A 189 14.44 5.66 -21.70
CA TYR A 189 15.66 5.10 -21.11
C TYR A 189 16.61 4.50 -22.14
#